data_696b4395de7690f08b46a46b91f03482
#
_entry.id   696b4395de7690f08b46a46b91f03482
#
_cell.length_a   1.000
_cell.length_b   1.000
_cell.length_c   1.000
_cell.angle_alpha   90.00
_cell.angle_beta   90.00
_cell.angle_gamma   90.00
#
_symmetry.space_group_name_H-M   'P 1'
#
loop_
_entity.id
_entity.type
_entity.pdbx_description
1 polymer ?
#
loop_
_entity_poly.entity_id
_entity_poly.type
_entity_poly.pdbx_seq_one_letter_code
_entity_poly.pdbx_strand_id
1 'polypeptide(L)'
;QRDIKKKVHARKERERLINELNLSVEQNNVLIASRKKAVHTITHELRTPLTAITGYAELLQKECNKENSVHFLQNIQQSSGRMRDMLNTLLDFFRLDNGKEQPKMQPCRISAITQTLETEFMPVAMNKGLSLIVKNESDAIILTDKERIIQIGNNLLSNAIKFTEVGGVSLTTDYTDGVLTLIVEDTGTGMTKDEQECVFGAFERLSNAAAKDGFGLGLSIVQRIVAMLGGTVLLESERGKGSRFTVEIPMLTAGEQPKQSYQGYARRNEAYHEVIAIDNDEVLLLMLKEMYAQEGIHCDTCTDAAELIELIRKKEYS
;
A
#
# COMPACT_ATOMS: atom_id res chain seq x y z
N GLN A 1 18.41 20.93 58.01
CA GLN A 1 17.85 21.61 56.80
C GLN A 1 18.35 20.99 55.51
N ARG A 2 19.65 20.54 55.38
CA ARG A 2 20.22 19.96 54.17
C ARG A 2 19.62 18.59 53.84
N ASP A 3 19.34 17.75 54.83
CA ASP A 3 18.71 16.43 54.64
C ASP A 3 17.23 16.50 54.26
N ILE A 4 16.52 17.49 54.78
CA ILE A 4 15.11 17.71 54.42
C ILE A 4 15.01 18.15 52.93
N LYS A 5 15.89 19.04 52.47
CA LYS A 5 15.97 19.46 51.07
C LYS A 5 16.28 18.29 50.13
N LYS A 6 17.23 17.41 50.53
CA LYS A 6 17.56 16.20 49.76
C LYS A 6 16.38 15.25 49.67
N LYS A 7 15.64 15.00 50.77
CA LYS A 7 14.44 14.15 50.79
C LYS A 7 13.32 14.73 49.95
N VAL A 8 13.11 16.04 49.99
CA VAL A 8 12.08 16.70 49.15
C VAL A 8 12.43 16.63 47.68
N HIS A 9 13.72 16.80 47.30
CA HIS A 9 14.19 16.68 45.92
C HIS A 9 14.02 15.25 45.42
N ALA A 10 14.46 14.25 46.16
CA ALA A 10 14.32 12.84 45.81
C ALA A 10 12.84 12.41 45.67
N ARG A 11 11.95 12.98 46.51
CA ARG A 11 10.50 12.72 46.37
C ARG A 11 9.92 13.29 45.08
N LYS A 12 10.27 14.53 44.73
CA LYS A 12 9.83 15.17 43.48
C LYS A 12 10.35 14.43 42.25
N GLU A 13 11.61 13.98 42.28
CA GLU A 13 12.22 13.19 41.21
C GLU A 13 11.50 11.83 41.05
N ARG A 14 11.20 11.16 42.15
CA ARG A 14 10.43 9.92 42.14
C ARG A 14 9.02 10.11 41.57
N GLU A 15 8.32 11.18 41.97
CA GLU A 15 6.98 11.50 41.46
C GLU A 15 7.03 11.77 39.95
N ARG A 16 8.06 12.47 39.46
CA ARG A 16 8.29 12.70 38.03
C ARG A 16 8.49 11.39 37.26
N LEU A 17 9.40 10.54 37.75
CA LEU A 17 9.68 9.23 37.11
C LEU A 17 8.44 8.32 37.10
N ILE A 18 7.62 8.34 38.16
CA ILE A 18 6.36 7.58 38.20
C ILE A 18 5.38 8.10 37.15
N ASN A 19 5.28 9.42 36.95
CA ASN A 19 4.42 9.99 35.93
C ASN A 19 4.91 9.68 34.51
N GLU A 20 6.20 9.75 34.26
CA GLU A 20 6.80 9.36 32.98
C GLU A 20 6.60 7.87 32.70
N LEU A 21 6.75 7.02 33.71
CA LEU A 21 6.50 5.58 33.58
C LEU A 21 5.01 5.28 33.30
N ASN A 22 4.10 5.92 34.01
CA ASN A 22 2.67 5.75 33.80
C ASN A 22 2.26 6.17 32.38
N LEU A 23 2.79 7.29 31.87
CA LEU A 23 2.55 7.75 30.50
C LEU A 23 3.09 6.72 29.47
N SER A 24 4.28 6.18 29.71
CA SER A 24 4.88 5.16 28.84
C SER A 24 4.07 3.85 28.86
N VAL A 25 3.57 3.44 30.03
CA VAL A 25 2.68 2.25 30.16
C VAL A 25 1.38 2.47 29.42
N GLU A 26 0.78 3.66 29.53
CA GLU A 26 -0.46 3.99 28.82
C GLU A 26 -0.27 3.99 27.30
N GLN A 27 0.82 4.58 26.81
CA GLN A 27 1.21 4.53 25.40
C GLN A 27 1.41 3.09 24.91
N ASN A 28 2.11 2.26 25.69
CA ASN A 28 2.30 0.84 25.36
C ASN A 28 0.97 0.06 25.33
N ASN A 29 0.06 0.33 26.24
CA ASN A 29 -1.26 -0.31 26.28
C ASN A 29 -2.08 0.04 25.03
N VAL A 30 -2.06 1.30 24.61
CA VAL A 30 -2.72 1.76 23.37
C VAL A 30 -2.11 1.05 22.16
N LEU A 31 -0.78 0.93 22.10
CA LEU A 31 -0.09 0.23 21.03
C LEU A 31 -0.44 -1.28 20.98
N ILE A 32 -0.50 -1.93 22.13
CA ILE A 32 -0.89 -3.36 22.25
C ILE A 32 -2.34 -3.54 21.80
N ALA A 33 -3.24 -2.65 22.19
CA ALA A 33 -4.64 -2.70 21.78
C ALA A 33 -4.79 -2.53 20.25
N SER A 34 -4.08 -1.58 19.68
CA SER A 34 -4.03 -1.37 18.22
C SER A 34 -3.49 -2.61 17.47
N ARG A 35 -2.39 -3.21 17.96
CA ARG A 35 -1.84 -4.45 17.38
C ARG A 35 -2.82 -5.62 17.46
N LYS A 36 -3.52 -5.80 18.58
CA LYS A 36 -4.55 -6.83 18.73
C LYS A 36 -5.69 -6.62 17.74
N LYS A 37 -6.18 -5.38 17.59
CA LYS A 37 -7.20 -5.03 16.58
C LYS A 37 -6.74 -5.35 15.18
N ALA A 38 -5.50 -4.99 14.83
CA ALA A 38 -4.89 -5.29 13.54
C ALA A 38 -4.88 -6.80 13.23
N VAL A 39 -4.36 -7.63 14.16
CA VAL A 39 -4.32 -9.09 14.00
C VAL A 39 -5.71 -9.68 13.83
N HIS A 40 -6.68 -9.21 14.63
CA HIS A 40 -8.07 -9.67 14.53
C HIS A 40 -8.66 -9.34 13.15
N THR A 41 -8.50 -8.09 12.68
CA THR A 41 -8.98 -7.64 11.37
C THR A 41 -8.34 -8.45 10.24
N ILE A 42 -7.02 -8.61 10.25
CA ILE A 42 -6.28 -9.40 9.25
C ILE A 42 -6.80 -10.84 9.21
N THR A 43 -6.95 -11.48 10.38
CA THR A 43 -7.43 -12.86 10.46
C THR A 43 -8.84 -13.01 9.91
N HIS A 44 -9.73 -12.07 10.21
CA HIS A 44 -11.11 -12.08 9.71
C HIS A 44 -11.16 -11.90 8.19
N GLU A 45 -10.44 -10.93 7.67
CA GLU A 45 -10.42 -10.60 6.24
C GLU A 45 -9.73 -11.69 5.40
N LEU A 46 -8.71 -12.38 5.92
CA LEU A 46 -8.11 -13.56 5.27
C LEU A 46 -9.03 -14.77 5.27
N ARG A 47 -9.83 -14.97 6.33
CA ARG A 47 -10.75 -16.10 6.43
C ARG A 47 -11.80 -16.10 5.34
N THR A 48 -12.35 -14.94 4.99
CA THR A 48 -13.44 -14.82 4.00
C THR A 48 -13.04 -15.35 2.62
N PRO A 49 -11.96 -14.88 1.96
CA PRO A 49 -11.56 -15.42 0.67
C PRO A 49 -11.11 -16.89 0.77
N LEU A 50 -10.47 -17.29 1.86
CA LEU A 50 -10.06 -18.67 2.07
C LEU A 50 -11.28 -19.62 2.15
N THR A 51 -12.33 -19.21 2.88
CA THR A 51 -13.59 -19.97 2.95
C THR A 51 -14.26 -20.08 1.57
N ALA A 52 -14.22 -19.00 0.79
CA ALA A 52 -14.76 -19.01 -0.58
C ALA A 52 -13.96 -19.97 -1.49
N ILE A 53 -12.62 -19.93 -1.45
CA ILE A 53 -11.75 -20.84 -2.20
C ILE A 53 -12.07 -22.29 -1.85
N THR A 54 -12.09 -22.61 -0.55
CA THR A 54 -12.36 -23.98 -0.07
C THR A 54 -13.75 -24.45 -0.48
N GLY A 55 -14.79 -23.60 -0.28
CA GLY A 55 -16.18 -23.94 -0.63
C GLY A 55 -16.36 -24.16 -2.14
N TYR A 56 -15.79 -23.31 -2.99
CA TYR A 56 -15.87 -23.51 -4.45
C TYR A 56 -15.05 -24.71 -4.92
N ALA A 57 -13.91 -25.02 -4.29
CA ALA A 57 -13.14 -26.23 -4.58
C ALA A 57 -13.91 -27.51 -4.20
N GLU A 58 -14.62 -27.54 -3.07
CA GLU A 58 -15.48 -28.64 -2.68
C GLU A 58 -16.67 -28.82 -3.62
N LEU A 59 -17.28 -27.72 -4.08
CA LEU A 59 -18.36 -27.74 -5.07
C LEU A 59 -17.86 -28.28 -6.41
N LEU A 60 -16.65 -27.85 -6.84
CA LEU A 60 -16.04 -28.31 -8.08
C LEU A 60 -15.78 -29.81 -8.09
N GLN A 61 -15.40 -30.40 -6.96
CA GLN A 61 -15.21 -31.86 -6.82
C GLN A 61 -16.51 -32.65 -7.00
N LYS A 62 -17.68 -32.05 -6.73
CA LYS A 62 -18.99 -32.68 -6.82
C LYS A 62 -19.72 -32.39 -8.13
N GLU A 63 -19.22 -31.42 -8.91
CA GLU A 63 -19.89 -30.90 -10.08
C GLU A 63 -19.47 -31.65 -11.34
N CYS A 64 -20.44 -32.09 -12.12
CA CYS A 64 -20.22 -32.73 -13.42
C CYS A 64 -20.51 -31.81 -14.61
N ASN A 65 -21.05 -30.60 -14.36
CA ASN A 65 -21.38 -29.63 -15.41
C ASN A 65 -20.21 -28.70 -15.69
N LYS A 66 -19.78 -28.63 -16.95
CA LYS A 66 -18.65 -27.83 -17.39
C LYS A 66 -18.83 -26.32 -17.17
N GLU A 67 -20.04 -25.79 -17.34
CA GLU A 67 -20.34 -24.36 -17.14
C GLU A 67 -20.18 -23.96 -15.66
N ASN A 68 -20.75 -24.75 -14.75
CA ASN A 68 -20.61 -24.51 -13.31
C ASN A 68 -19.15 -24.63 -12.85
N SER A 69 -18.41 -25.57 -13.43
CA SER A 69 -16.98 -25.76 -13.14
C SER A 69 -16.17 -24.52 -13.51
N VAL A 70 -16.42 -23.91 -14.67
CA VAL A 70 -15.76 -22.68 -15.09
C VAL A 70 -16.08 -21.52 -14.12
N HIS A 71 -17.34 -21.38 -13.73
CA HIS A 71 -17.76 -20.36 -12.79
C HIS A 71 -17.09 -20.52 -11.40
N PHE A 72 -17.00 -21.75 -10.89
CA PHE A 72 -16.32 -22.03 -9.62
C PHE A 72 -14.82 -21.72 -9.68
N LEU A 73 -14.15 -22.11 -10.79
CA LEU A 73 -12.75 -21.76 -11.01
C LEU A 73 -12.51 -20.24 -11.07
N GLN A 74 -13.38 -19.49 -11.74
CA GLN A 74 -13.32 -18.02 -11.76
C GLN A 74 -13.43 -17.41 -10.36
N ASN A 75 -14.35 -17.91 -9.53
CA ASN A 75 -14.51 -17.44 -8.15
C ASN A 75 -13.30 -17.80 -7.27
N ILE A 76 -12.69 -18.96 -7.46
CA ILE A 76 -11.44 -19.36 -6.78
C ILE A 76 -10.32 -18.40 -7.19
N GLN A 77 -10.14 -18.15 -8.49
CA GLN A 77 -9.12 -17.23 -9.00
C GLN A 77 -9.31 -15.81 -8.45
N GLN A 78 -10.54 -15.29 -8.47
CA GLN A 78 -10.86 -13.98 -7.92
C GLN A 78 -10.55 -13.87 -6.42
N SER A 79 -10.93 -14.90 -5.65
CA SER A 79 -10.67 -14.94 -4.19
C SER A 79 -9.18 -15.03 -3.88
N SER A 80 -8.43 -15.83 -4.66
CA SER A 80 -6.97 -15.92 -4.56
C SER A 80 -6.29 -14.60 -4.91
N GLY A 81 -6.76 -13.91 -5.97
CA GLY A 81 -6.29 -12.57 -6.34
C GLY A 81 -6.47 -11.57 -5.20
N ARG A 82 -7.68 -11.49 -4.62
CA ARG A 82 -7.96 -10.63 -3.46
C ARG A 82 -7.04 -10.91 -2.28
N MET A 83 -6.78 -12.19 -1.98
CA MET A 83 -5.87 -12.58 -0.89
C MET A 83 -4.44 -12.12 -1.16
N ARG A 84 -3.94 -12.29 -2.38
CA ARG A 84 -2.61 -11.81 -2.79
C ARG A 84 -2.49 -10.30 -2.65
N ASP A 85 -3.46 -9.54 -3.14
CA ASP A 85 -3.48 -8.07 -3.07
C ASP A 85 -3.49 -7.58 -1.61
N MET A 86 -4.22 -8.30 -0.75
CA MET A 86 -4.23 -8.06 0.69
C MET A 86 -2.86 -8.27 1.31
N LEU A 87 -2.21 -9.41 1.03
CA LEU A 87 -0.88 -9.71 1.57
C LEU A 87 0.14 -8.68 1.11
N ASN A 88 0.11 -8.27 -0.15
CA ASN A 88 0.97 -7.23 -0.69
C ASN A 88 0.76 -5.89 0.03
N THR A 89 -0.49 -5.49 0.25
CA THR A 89 -0.84 -4.27 0.99
C THR A 89 -0.33 -4.31 2.43
N LEU A 90 -0.45 -5.46 3.11
CA LEU A 90 0.07 -5.67 4.46
C LEU A 90 1.60 -5.59 4.50
N LEU A 91 2.28 -6.25 3.56
CA LEU A 91 3.74 -6.21 3.46
C LEU A 91 4.25 -4.79 3.22
N ASP A 92 3.60 -4.05 2.32
CA ASP A 92 3.93 -2.64 2.06
C ASP A 92 3.71 -1.77 3.30
N PHE A 93 2.58 -1.96 3.99
CA PHE A 93 2.31 -1.25 5.24
C PHE A 93 3.42 -1.48 6.27
N PHE A 94 3.82 -2.74 6.50
CA PHE A 94 4.88 -3.06 7.47
C PHE A 94 6.26 -2.56 7.03
N ARG A 95 6.58 -2.54 5.73
CA ARG A 95 7.83 -1.97 5.21
C ARG A 95 7.90 -0.46 5.49
N LEU A 96 6.83 0.25 5.19
CA LEU A 96 6.71 1.69 5.45
C LEU A 96 6.70 2.02 6.96
N ASP A 97 6.03 1.20 7.78
CA ASP A 97 5.94 1.39 9.23
C ASP A 97 7.31 1.25 9.92
N ASN A 98 8.18 0.38 9.41
CA ASN A 98 9.53 0.20 9.94
C ASN A 98 10.48 1.38 9.65
N GLY A 99 10.10 2.35 8.84
CA GLY A 99 10.85 3.58 8.55
C GLY A 99 12.23 3.35 7.91
N LYS A 100 12.53 2.13 7.42
CA LYS A 100 13.81 1.78 6.79
C LYS A 100 13.79 1.95 5.27
N GLU A 101 12.62 2.12 4.70
CA GLU A 101 12.47 2.28 3.27
C GLU A 101 12.91 3.67 2.83
N GLN A 102 13.75 3.72 1.79
CA GLN A 102 14.18 4.97 1.16
C GLN A 102 13.50 5.11 -0.19
N PRO A 103 12.99 6.31 -0.54
CA PRO A 103 12.36 6.53 -1.82
C PRO A 103 13.37 6.40 -2.98
N LYS A 104 12.95 5.77 -4.07
CA LYS A 104 13.75 5.61 -5.29
C LYS A 104 13.57 6.83 -6.19
N MET A 105 14.31 7.89 -5.89
CA MET A 105 14.21 9.16 -6.59
C MET A 105 14.72 9.05 -8.03
N GLN A 106 13.86 9.36 -9.01
CA GLN A 106 14.21 9.35 -10.44
C GLN A 106 13.49 10.49 -11.16
N PRO A 107 14.06 11.01 -12.26
CA PRO A 107 13.38 12.01 -13.06
C PRO A 107 12.07 11.44 -13.62
N CYS A 108 10.97 12.13 -13.37
CA CYS A 108 9.64 11.72 -13.84
C CYS A 108 8.84 12.92 -14.31
N ARG A 109 8.17 12.78 -15.45
CA ARG A 109 7.24 13.76 -15.97
C ARG A 109 5.89 13.60 -15.27
N ILE A 110 5.30 14.68 -14.80
CA ILE A 110 4.03 14.65 -14.05
C ILE A 110 2.90 14.07 -14.90
N SER A 111 2.83 14.44 -16.19
CA SER A 111 1.84 13.88 -17.11
C SER A 111 1.91 12.36 -17.23
N ALA A 112 3.10 11.75 -17.06
CA ALA A 112 3.24 10.29 -17.11
C ALA A 112 2.63 9.59 -15.86
N ILE A 113 2.62 10.27 -14.72
CA ILE A 113 1.94 9.81 -13.50
C ILE A 113 0.43 9.93 -13.70
N THR A 114 -0.02 11.11 -14.10
CA THR A 114 -1.44 11.43 -14.32
C THR A 114 -2.08 10.50 -15.35
N GLN A 115 -1.39 10.25 -16.49
CA GLN A 115 -1.83 9.35 -17.54
C GLN A 115 -1.94 7.89 -17.07
N THR A 116 -1.00 7.44 -16.23
CA THR A 116 -1.06 6.09 -15.66
C THR A 116 -2.32 5.93 -14.81
N LEU A 117 -2.60 6.89 -13.92
CA LEU A 117 -3.78 6.88 -13.05
C LEU A 117 -5.09 7.00 -13.87
N GLU A 118 -5.12 7.85 -14.89
CA GLU A 118 -6.27 8.00 -15.79
C GLU A 118 -6.58 6.69 -16.51
N THR A 119 -5.57 6.06 -17.10
CA THR A 119 -5.72 4.81 -17.86
C THR A 119 -6.23 3.67 -16.95
N GLU A 120 -5.78 3.62 -15.71
CA GLU A 120 -6.20 2.59 -14.74
C GLU A 120 -7.64 2.82 -14.24
N PHE A 121 -8.01 4.06 -13.90
CA PHE A 121 -9.27 4.33 -13.22
C PHE A 121 -10.42 4.76 -14.13
N MET A 122 -10.18 5.23 -15.35
CA MET A 122 -11.26 5.60 -16.28
C MET A 122 -12.23 4.44 -16.56
N PRO A 123 -11.76 3.22 -16.88
CA PRO A 123 -12.67 2.09 -17.07
C PRO A 123 -13.44 1.71 -15.79
N VAL A 124 -12.80 1.83 -14.62
CA VAL A 124 -13.40 1.49 -13.33
C VAL A 124 -14.54 2.46 -12.99
N ALA A 125 -14.32 3.76 -13.19
CA ALA A 125 -15.34 4.79 -12.99
C ALA A 125 -16.51 4.62 -13.97
N MET A 126 -16.22 4.43 -15.25
CA MET A 126 -17.24 4.20 -16.31
C MET A 126 -18.10 2.97 -16.01
N ASN A 127 -17.50 1.86 -15.60
CA ASN A 127 -18.23 0.64 -15.26
C ASN A 127 -19.18 0.84 -14.06
N LYS A 128 -18.86 1.78 -13.18
CA LYS A 128 -19.71 2.16 -12.04
C LYS A 128 -20.73 3.27 -12.40
N GLY A 129 -20.67 3.82 -13.61
CA GLY A 129 -21.54 4.92 -14.06
C GLY A 129 -21.15 6.28 -13.48
N LEU A 130 -19.89 6.45 -13.05
CA LEU A 130 -19.36 7.69 -12.51
C LEU A 130 -18.60 8.47 -13.59
N SER A 131 -18.61 9.81 -13.49
CA SER A 131 -17.68 10.64 -14.26
C SER A 131 -16.31 10.67 -13.58
N LEU A 132 -15.23 10.52 -14.37
CA LEU A 132 -13.86 10.78 -13.91
C LEU A 132 -13.29 11.95 -14.71
N ILE A 133 -12.88 13.01 -14.04
CA ILE A 133 -12.24 14.20 -14.65
C ILE A 133 -10.79 14.23 -14.21
N VAL A 134 -9.87 14.16 -15.16
CA VAL A 134 -8.42 14.23 -14.89
C VAL A 134 -7.85 15.50 -15.47
N LYS A 135 -7.16 16.29 -14.63
CA LYS A 135 -6.51 17.55 -15.01
C LYS A 135 -5.04 17.50 -14.64
N ASN A 136 -4.20 17.92 -15.56
CA ASN A 136 -2.78 18.16 -15.32
C ASN A 136 -2.48 19.61 -15.60
N GLU A 137 -2.24 20.39 -14.55
CA GLU A 137 -2.01 21.85 -14.65
C GLU A 137 -0.52 22.18 -14.95
N SER A 138 0.39 21.22 -14.68
CA SER A 138 1.82 21.38 -14.93
C SER A 138 2.45 20.12 -15.50
N ASP A 139 3.29 20.26 -16.54
CA ASP A 139 4.02 19.14 -17.16
C ASP A 139 5.52 19.18 -16.84
N ALA A 140 5.88 19.57 -15.63
CA ALA A 140 7.26 19.62 -15.17
C ALA A 140 7.88 18.20 -15.08
N ILE A 141 9.21 18.13 -15.21
CA ILE A 141 9.99 16.93 -14.89
C ILE A 141 10.55 17.13 -13.49
N ILE A 142 10.08 16.31 -12.56
CA ILE A 142 10.45 16.34 -11.14
C ILE A 142 11.30 15.12 -10.78
N LEU A 143 12.12 15.25 -9.73
CA LEU A 143 12.85 14.13 -9.14
C LEU A 143 11.97 13.50 -8.05
N THR A 144 11.42 12.31 -8.32
CA THR A 144 10.46 11.67 -7.41
C THR A 144 10.53 10.14 -7.50
N ASP A 145 9.94 9.47 -6.52
CA ASP A 145 9.61 8.04 -6.59
C ASP A 145 8.24 7.88 -7.28
N LYS A 146 8.29 7.63 -8.61
CA LYS A 146 7.09 7.49 -9.44
C LYS A 146 6.13 6.44 -8.90
N GLU A 147 6.63 5.28 -8.46
CA GLU A 147 5.81 4.17 -7.99
C GLU A 147 5.04 4.57 -6.72
N ARG A 148 5.69 5.29 -5.81
CA ARG A 148 5.07 5.77 -4.57
C ARG A 148 4.03 6.87 -4.82
N ILE A 149 4.26 7.76 -5.78
CA ILE A 149 3.24 8.77 -6.16
C ILE A 149 2.02 8.09 -6.80
N ILE A 150 2.23 7.13 -7.71
CA ILE A 150 1.14 6.34 -8.29
C ILE A 150 0.39 5.59 -7.19
N GLN A 151 1.07 5.00 -6.21
CA GLN A 151 0.43 4.31 -5.09
C GLN A 151 -0.45 5.24 -4.24
N ILE A 152 -0.03 6.49 -4.01
CA ILE A 152 -0.88 7.52 -3.39
C ILE A 152 -2.15 7.72 -4.21
N GLY A 153 -2.00 7.98 -5.53
CA GLY A 153 -3.11 8.17 -6.45
C GLY A 153 -4.09 7.00 -6.47
N ASN A 154 -3.56 5.77 -6.56
CA ASN A 154 -4.36 4.54 -6.56
C ASN A 154 -5.20 4.39 -5.28
N ASN A 155 -4.62 4.64 -4.12
CA ASN A 155 -5.36 4.58 -2.85
C ASN A 155 -6.46 5.63 -2.76
N LEU A 156 -6.18 6.87 -3.18
CA LEU A 156 -7.15 7.96 -3.12
C LEU A 156 -8.27 7.77 -4.14
N LEU A 157 -7.96 7.48 -5.42
CA LEU A 157 -8.94 7.27 -6.49
C LEU A 157 -9.80 6.03 -6.25
N SER A 158 -9.21 4.93 -5.81
CA SER A 158 -9.96 3.73 -5.43
C SER A 158 -10.97 4.02 -4.33
N ASN A 159 -10.58 4.77 -3.29
CA ASN A 159 -11.50 5.19 -2.23
C ASN A 159 -12.58 6.14 -2.76
N ALA A 160 -12.23 7.13 -3.55
CA ALA A 160 -13.18 8.08 -4.14
C ALA A 160 -14.27 7.35 -4.97
N ILE A 161 -13.86 6.47 -5.88
CA ILE A 161 -14.79 5.68 -6.70
C ILE A 161 -15.62 4.73 -5.83
N LYS A 162 -14.99 4.11 -4.83
CA LYS A 162 -15.67 3.17 -3.92
C LYS A 162 -16.80 3.83 -3.13
N PHE A 163 -16.60 5.04 -2.63
CA PHE A 163 -17.54 5.75 -1.75
C PHE A 163 -18.47 6.71 -2.48
N THR A 164 -18.35 6.87 -3.79
CA THR A 164 -19.28 7.63 -4.63
C THR A 164 -20.26 6.66 -5.30
N GLU A 165 -21.56 6.85 -5.10
CA GLU A 165 -22.61 6.04 -5.73
C GLU A 165 -23.14 6.73 -7.01
N VAL A 166 -23.28 8.05 -6.97
CA VAL A 166 -23.77 8.88 -8.08
C VAL A 166 -22.94 10.17 -8.15
N GLY A 167 -22.65 10.63 -9.35
CA GLY A 167 -21.88 11.85 -9.57
C GLY A 167 -20.51 11.57 -10.17
N GLY A 168 -19.44 12.06 -9.55
CA GLY A 168 -18.12 11.94 -10.14
C GLY A 168 -16.95 12.06 -9.18
N VAL A 169 -15.80 11.78 -9.74
CA VAL A 169 -14.48 11.89 -9.11
C VAL A 169 -13.61 12.79 -9.97
N SER A 170 -12.76 13.60 -9.37
CA SER A 170 -11.74 14.36 -10.10
C SER A 170 -10.35 14.11 -9.53
N LEU A 171 -9.36 14.09 -10.42
CA LEU A 171 -7.94 14.08 -10.11
C LEU A 171 -7.32 15.34 -10.72
N THR A 172 -6.67 16.16 -9.92
CA THR A 172 -5.89 17.30 -10.38
C THR A 172 -4.45 17.15 -9.92
N THR A 173 -3.49 17.31 -10.82
CA THR A 173 -2.07 17.35 -10.51
C THR A 173 -1.48 18.69 -10.93
N ASP A 174 -0.68 19.29 -10.06
CA ASP A 174 0.04 20.54 -10.32
C ASP A 174 1.44 20.50 -9.71
N TYR A 175 2.31 21.34 -10.24
CA TYR A 175 3.65 21.56 -9.69
C TYR A 175 3.99 23.05 -9.75
N THR A 176 3.98 23.68 -8.60
CA THR A 176 4.23 25.10 -8.45
C THR A 176 5.17 25.32 -7.27
N ASP A 177 6.15 26.22 -7.42
CA ASP A 177 7.10 26.64 -6.39
C ASP A 177 7.85 25.48 -5.69
N GLY A 178 8.17 24.42 -6.44
CA GLY A 178 8.89 23.27 -5.88
C GLY A 178 8.00 22.28 -5.13
N VAL A 179 6.67 22.39 -5.23
CA VAL A 179 5.72 21.51 -4.57
C VAL A 179 4.87 20.78 -5.61
N LEU A 180 4.89 19.44 -5.56
CA LEU A 180 3.94 18.60 -6.27
C LEU A 180 2.64 18.55 -5.46
N THR A 181 1.54 18.96 -6.06
CA THR A 181 0.20 18.90 -5.50
C THR A 181 -0.63 17.86 -6.25
N LEU A 182 -1.22 16.92 -5.51
CA LEU A 182 -2.16 15.91 -6.03
C LEU A 182 -3.48 16.08 -5.28
N ILE A 183 -4.55 16.41 -5.99
CA ILE A 183 -5.89 16.60 -5.42
C ILE A 183 -6.83 15.55 -5.98
N VAL A 184 -7.49 14.79 -5.09
CA VAL A 184 -8.58 13.88 -5.44
C VAL A 184 -9.84 14.34 -4.74
N GLU A 185 -10.89 14.62 -5.53
CA GLU A 185 -12.20 15.04 -5.04
C GLU A 185 -13.27 14.03 -5.46
N ASP A 186 -14.21 13.76 -4.59
CA ASP A 186 -15.37 12.92 -4.86
C ASP A 186 -16.66 13.60 -4.41
N THR A 187 -17.78 13.25 -5.04
CA THR A 187 -19.13 13.66 -4.67
C THR A 187 -19.86 12.59 -3.86
N GLY A 188 -19.12 11.78 -3.12
CA GLY A 188 -19.64 10.62 -2.40
C GLY A 188 -20.29 10.97 -1.06
N THR A 189 -20.31 9.97 -0.18
CA THR A 189 -21.00 10.07 1.12
C THR A 189 -20.42 11.09 2.07
N GLY A 190 -19.17 11.51 1.88
CA GLY A 190 -18.45 12.37 2.81
C GLY A 190 -18.32 11.81 4.21
N MET A 191 -17.67 12.56 5.10
CA MET A 191 -17.32 12.14 6.45
C MET A 191 -17.71 13.18 7.48
N THR A 192 -18.06 12.74 8.70
CA THR A 192 -18.21 13.59 9.89
C THR A 192 -16.83 14.01 10.41
N LYS A 193 -16.76 15.00 11.31
CA LYS A 193 -15.49 15.42 11.92
C LYS A 193 -14.81 14.30 12.70
N ASP A 194 -15.57 13.52 13.46
CA ASP A 194 -15.06 12.39 14.25
C ASP A 194 -14.48 11.30 13.30
N GLU A 195 -15.14 11.06 12.16
CA GLU A 195 -14.66 10.13 11.13
C GLU A 195 -13.35 10.62 10.48
N GLN A 196 -13.22 11.93 10.23
CA GLN A 196 -12.01 12.52 9.65
C GLN A 196 -10.79 12.41 10.57
N GLU A 197 -10.98 12.47 11.88
CA GLU A 197 -9.90 12.30 12.87
C GLU A 197 -9.32 10.86 12.88
N CYS A 198 -10.16 9.88 12.57
CA CYS A 198 -9.80 8.46 12.65
C CYS A 198 -9.40 7.85 11.29
N VAL A 199 -9.77 8.46 10.15
CA VAL A 199 -9.71 7.84 8.82
C VAL A 199 -8.29 7.45 8.36
N PHE A 200 -7.25 8.10 8.87
CA PHE A 200 -5.84 7.77 8.60
C PHE A 200 -5.29 6.67 9.53
N GLY A 201 -6.06 6.25 10.52
CA GLY A 201 -5.69 5.15 11.41
C GLY A 201 -5.59 3.83 10.65
N ALA A 202 -4.54 3.05 10.94
CA ALA A 202 -4.39 1.73 10.35
C ALA A 202 -5.50 0.78 10.85
N PHE A 203 -6.11 0.03 9.92
CA PHE A 203 -7.24 -0.87 10.17
C PHE A 203 -8.51 -0.18 10.66
N GLU A 204 -8.58 1.14 10.52
CA GLU A 204 -9.82 1.88 10.80
C GLU A 204 -10.77 1.78 9.60
N ARG A 205 -12.04 1.45 9.92
CA ARG A 205 -13.14 1.39 8.94
C ARG A 205 -14.30 2.18 9.50
N LEU A 206 -14.80 3.10 8.70
CA LEU A 206 -15.99 3.85 9.08
C LEU A 206 -17.19 2.91 9.15
N SER A 207 -18.09 3.14 10.10
CA SER A 207 -19.25 2.30 10.38
C SER A 207 -20.13 2.03 9.16
N ASN A 208 -20.20 2.99 8.23
CA ASN A 208 -20.94 2.87 6.96
C ASN A 208 -20.16 2.18 5.84
N ALA A 209 -18.86 1.95 6.04
CA ALA A 209 -17.97 1.25 5.10
C ALA A 209 -17.87 -0.26 5.40
N ALA A 210 -18.53 -0.75 6.46
CA ALA A 210 -18.45 -2.14 6.88
C ALA A 210 -18.90 -3.14 5.79
N ALA A 211 -19.82 -2.73 4.90
CA ALA A 211 -20.30 -3.53 3.78
C ALA A 211 -19.45 -3.40 2.49
N LYS A 212 -18.49 -2.45 2.44
CA LYS A 212 -17.67 -2.22 1.24
C LYS A 212 -16.27 -2.81 1.46
N ASP A 213 -15.75 -3.56 0.49
CA ASP A 213 -14.43 -4.23 0.54
C ASP A 213 -13.30 -3.27 0.91
N GLY A 214 -12.36 -3.71 1.75
CA GLY A 214 -11.12 -2.99 2.05
C GLY A 214 -10.66 -3.12 3.51
N PHE A 215 -9.34 -3.08 3.72
CA PHE A 215 -8.66 -3.42 4.99
C PHE A 215 -8.48 -2.23 5.95
N GLY A 216 -8.86 -1.02 5.53
CA GLY A 216 -8.58 0.19 6.32
C GLY A 216 -7.09 0.54 6.38
N LEU A 217 -6.31 0.13 5.37
CA LEU A 217 -4.88 0.43 5.28
C LEU A 217 -4.54 1.50 4.24
N GLY A 218 -5.39 1.71 3.23
CA GLY A 218 -5.07 2.58 2.10
C GLY A 218 -4.68 4.00 2.51
N LEU A 219 -5.47 4.67 3.33
CA LEU A 219 -5.18 6.04 3.78
C LEU A 219 -3.99 6.10 4.75
N SER A 220 -3.80 5.08 5.58
CA SER A 220 -2.62 4.99 6.43
C SER A 220 -1.32 4.78 5.63
N ILE A 221 -1.39 4.06 4.50
CA ILE A 221 -0.28 3.92 3.54
C ILE A 221 -0.02 5.28 2.86
N VAL A 222 -1.05 5.98 2.41
CA VAL A 222 -0.90 7.35 1.87
C VAL A 222 -0.15 8.24 2.84
N GLN A 223 -0.58 8.30 4.10
CA GLN A 223 0.06 9.14 5.12
C GLN A 223 1.54 8.79 5.31
N ARG A 224 1.90 7.48 5.33
CA ARG A 224 3.29 7.04 5.48
C ARG A 224 4.15 7.38 4.27
N ILE A 225 3.63 7.17 3.06
CA ILE A 225 4.36 7.52 1.83
C ILE A 225 4.59 9.03 1.77
N VAL A 226 3.55 9.82 2.05
CA VAL A 226 3.64 11.28 2.06
C VAL A 226 4.66 11.75 3.08
N ALA A 227 4.64 11.20 4.31
CA ALA A 227 5.64 11.52 5.34
C ALA A 227 7.06 11.10 4.92
N MET A 228 7.24 9.93 4.29
CA MET A 228 8.53 9.46 3.76
C MET A 228 9.08 10.41 2.69
N LEU A 229 8.21 11.02 1.89
CA LEU A 229 8.57 12.00 0.86
C LEU A 229 8.65 13.44 1.39
N GLY A 230 8.48 13.66 2.70
CA GLY A 230 8.55 14.96 3.35
C GLY A 230 7.37 15.89 3.09
N GLY A 231 6.24 15.32 2.67
CA GLY A 231 5.02 16.05 2.34
C GLY A 231 3.97 16.07 3.44
N THR A 232 2.80 16.59 3.08
CA THR A 232 1.60 16.68 3.94
C THR A 232 0.37 16.20 3.18
N VAL A 233 -0.61 15.64 3.91
CA VAL A 233 -1.92 15.29 3.38
C VAL A 233 -3.00 16.01 4.17
N LEU A 234 -3.90 16.68 3.45
CA LEU A 234 -5.04 17.41 4.00
C LEU A 234 -6.33 16.73 3.56
N LEU A 235 -7.33 16.73 4.42
CA LEU A 235 -8.66 16.20 4.18
C LEU A 235 -9.72 17.25 4.50
N GLU A 236 -10.54 17.54 3.53
CA GLU A 236 -11.75 18.33 3.67
C GLU A 236 -12.95 17.46 3.29
N SER A 237 -13.91 17.28 4.17
CA SER A 237 -15.06 16.45 3.91
C SER A 237 -16.28 16.93 4.68
N GLU A 238 -17.45 16.77 4.07
CA GLU A 238 -18.73 17.03 4.71
C GLU A 238 -19.71 15.91 4.36
N ARG A 239 -20.42 15.44 5.37
CA ARG A 239 -21.38 14.35 5.18
C ARG A 239 -22.43 14.71 4.11
N GLY A 240 -22.55 13.86 3.08
CA GLY A 240 -23.46 14.03 1.94
C GLY A 240 -22.95 14.98 0.83
N LYS A 241 -21.77 15.57 0.97
CA LYS A 241 -21.18 16.44 -0.07
C LYS A 241 -19.93 15.86 -0.74
N GLY A 242 -19.34 14.82 -0.15
CA GLY A 242 -18.14 14.18 -0.65
C GLY A 242 -16.89 14.53 0.15
N SER A 243 -15.73 14.21 -0.43
CA SER A 243 -14.42 14.43 0.21
C SER A 243 -13.42 15.01 -0.78
N ARG A 244 -12.48 15.79 -0.26
CA ARG A 244 -11.33 16.32 -0.98
C ARG A 244 -10.07 15.97 -0.21
N PHE A 245 -9.19 15.20 -0.85
CA PHE A 245 -7.85 14.90 -0.36
C PHE A 245 -6.84 15.72 -1.14
N THR A 246 -6.02 16.50 -0.44
CA THR A 246 -4.93 17.27 -1.02
C THR A 246 -3.62 16.75 -0.47
N VAL A 247 -2.75 16.27 -1.36
CA VAL A 247 -1.40 15.81 -1.03
C VAL A 247 -0.41 16.81 -1.60
N GLU A 248 0.47 17.34 -0.75
CA GLU A 248 1.51 18.29 -1.10
C GLU A 248 2.87 17.72 -0.74
N ILE A 249 3.76 17.60 -1.72
CA ILE A 249 5.09 16.98 -1.53
C ILE A 249 6.15 17.92 -2.11
N PRO A 250 7.12 18.38 -1.29
CA PRO A 250 8.25 19.16 -1.79
C PRO A 250 9.09 18.30 -2.74
N MET A 251 9.31 18.78 -3.95
CA MET A 251 10.07 18.07 -4.98
C MET A 251 11.08 19.02 -5.65
N LEU A 252 12.23 18.48 -6.02
CA LEU A 252 13.18 19.22 -6.85
C LEU A 252 12.84 19.03 -8.33
N THR A 253 13.02 20.09 -9.13
CA THR A 253 13.02 19.94 -10.58
C THR A 253 14.25 19.16 -11.04
N ALA A 254 14.12 18.35 -12.07
CA ALA A 254 15.23 17.51 -12.58
C ALA A 254 16.46 18.32 -13.09
N GLY A 255 16.35 19.67 -13.15
CA GLY A 255 17.45 20.59 -13.46
C GLY A 255 18.25 21.05 -12.24
N GLU A 256 17.74 20.91 -11.03
CA GLU A 256 18.36 21.31 -9.77
C GLU A 256 18.97 20.09 -9.05
N GLN A 257 19.96 19.44 -9.67
CA GLN A 257 20.64 18.34 -9.02
C GLN A 257 21.47 18.85 -7.83
N PRO A 258 21.27 18.32 -6.61
CA PRO A 258 22.35 18.28 -5.64
C PRO A 258 23.46 17.41 -6.23
N LYS A 259 24.67 17.95 -6.33
CA LYS A 259 25.87 17.22 -6.77
C LYS A 259 26.15 16.06 -5.80
N GLN A 260 25.43 14.97 -5.89
CA GLN A 260 25.82 13.68 -5.34
C GLN A 260 25.85 12.68 -6.49
N SER A 261 27.04 12.21 -6.74
CA SER A 261 27.36 11.21 -7.74
C SER A 261 26.66 9.89 -7.43
N TYR A 262 25.47 9.67 -8.01
CA TYR A 262 24.98 8.32 -8.16
C TYR A 262 25.71 7.70 -9.35
N GLN A 263 26.66 6.84 -9.09
CA GLN A 263 27.10 5.87 -10.07
C GLN A 263 25.91 4.91 -10.30
N GLY A 264 25.08 5.24 -11.28
CA GLY A 264 24.05 4.36 -11.76
C GLY A 264 24.70 3.13 -12.36
N TYR A 265 24.46 1.99 -11.77
CA TYR A 265 24.59 0.73 -12.50
C TYR A 265 23.57 0.77 -13.63
N ALA A 266 24.04 1.05 -14.84
CA ALA A 266 23.29 0.77 -16.06
C ALA A 266 23.00 -0.73 -16.04
N ARG A 267 21.76 -1.13 -15.79
CA ARG A 267 21.32 -2.49 -16.04
C ARG A 267 21.45 -2.71 -17.54
N ARG A 268 22.43 -3.50 -17.94
CA ARG A 268 22.44 -4.12 -19.28
C ARG A 268 21.14 -4.91 -19.38
N ASN A 269 20.37 -4.65 -20.43
CA ASN A 269 19.31 -5.54 -20.90
C ASN A 269 19.95 -6.80 -21.48
N GLU A 270 20.52 -7.64 -20.64
CA GLU A 270 20.87 -9.00 -20.98
C GLU A 270 19.64 -9.83 -20.70
N ALA A 271 19.13 -10.52 -21.71
CA ALA A 271 18.02 -11.44 -21.53
C ALA A 271 18.48 -12.53 -20.56
N TYR A 272 17.82 -12.63 -19.42
CA TYR A 272 18.07 -13.68 -18.43
C TYR A 272 17.70 -15.01 -19.07
N HIS A 273 18.65 -15.93 -19.17
CA HIS A 273 18.44 -17.25 -19.77
C HIS A 273 18.30 -18.35 -18.72
N GLU A 274 18.82 -18.10 -17.52
CA GLU A 274 18.81 -19.05 -16.42
C GLU A 274 18.58 -18.32 -15.08
N VAL A 275 17.66 -18.81 -14.29
CA VAL A 275 17.33 -18.29 -12.95
C VAL A 275 17.33 -19.44 -11.94
N ILE A 276 17.53 -19.11 -10.67
CA ILE A 276 17.41 -20.06 -9.56
C ILE A 276 16.41 -19.51 -8.55
N ALA A 277 15.49 -20.36 -8.12
CA ALA A 277 14.51 -20.04 -7.08
C ALA A 277 14.74 -20.92 -5.86
N ILE A 278 14.69 -20.31 -4.67
CA ILE A 278 14.78 -21.00 -3.39
C ILE A 278 13.56 -20.67 -2.54
N ASP A 279 12.87 -21.71 -2.08
CA ASP A 279 11.78 -21.60 -1.11
C ASP A 279 11.61 -22.94 -0.41
N ASN A 280 11.04 -22.97 0.79
CA ASN A 280 10.68 -24.20 1.49
C ASN A 280 9.32 -24.77 1.05
N ASP A 281 8.58 -24.06 0.19
CA ASP A 281 7.32 -24.52 -0.39
C ASP A 281 7.56 -25.11 -1.79
N GLU A 282 7.53 -26.45 -1.89
CA GLU A 282 7.72 -27.16 -3.14
C GLU A 282 6.65 -26.83 -4.19
N VAL A 283 5.42 -26.51 -3.77
CA VAL A 283 4.33 -26.14 -4.68
C VAL A 283 4.61 -24.78 -5.31
N LEU A 284 5.11 -23.82 -4.52
CA LEU A 284 5.52 -22.53 -5.02
C LEU A 284 6.70 -22.65 -6.01
N LEU A 285 7.69 -23.48 -5.69
CA LEU A 285 8.84 -23.73 -6.57
C LEU A 285 8.42 -24.34 -7.90
N LEU A 286 7.47 -25.29 -7.87
CA LEU A 286 6.92 -25.91 -9.09
C LEU A 286 6.19 -24.87 -9.94
N MET A 287 5.37 -24.02 -9.34
CA MET A 287 4.67 -22.92 -10.04
C MET A 287 5.66 -21.94 -10.67
N LEU A 288 6.69 -21.53 -9.95
CA LEU A 288 7.73 -20.62 -10.48
C LEU A 288 8.44 -21.24 -11.67
N LYS A 289 8.80 -22.53 -11.57
CA LYS A 289 9.43 -23.26 -12.66
C LYS A 289 8.57 -23.30 -13.93
N GLU A 290 7.27 -23.57 -13.78
CA GLU A 290 6.33 -23.55 -14.92
C GLU A 290 6.13 -22.15 -15.49
N MET A 291 6.05 -21.12 -14.66
CA MET A 291 5.92 -19.73 -15.10
C MET A 291 7.12 -19.28 -15.93
N TYR A 292 8.33 -19.55 -15.45
CA TYR A 292 9.55 -19.19 -16.19
C TYR A 292 9.70 -20.00 -17.48
N ALA A 293 9.29 -21.27 -17.48
CA ALA A 293 9.31 -22.10 -18.67
C ALA A 293 8.36 -21.58 -19.77
N GLN A 294 7.21 -20.99 -19.43
CA GLN A 294 6.29 -20.34 -20.37
C GLN A 294 6.93 -19.13 -21.07
N GLU A 295 7.83 -18.42 -20.37
CA GLU A 295 8.58 -17.28 -20.90
C GLU A 295 9.91 -17.71 -21.60
N GLY A 296 10.17 -19.02 -21.72
CA GLY A 296 11.38 -19.55 -22.33
C GLY A 296 12.64 -19.43 -21.46
N ILE A 297 12.48 -19.19 -20.16
CA ILE A 297 13.55 -19.04 -19.17
C ILE A 297 13.70 -20.35 -18.41
N HIS A 298 14.93 -20.88 -18.33
CA HIS A 298 15.19 -22.05 -17.47
C HIS A 298 15.29 -21.65 -16.00
N CYS A 299 14.51 -22.32 -15.14
CA CYS A 299 14.49 -22.09 -13.70
C CYS A 299 14.90 -23.34 -12.94
N ASP A 300 16.05 -23.29 -12.27
CA ASP A 300 16.42 -24.30 -11.27
C ASP A 300 15.76 -23.96 -9.94
N THR A 301 15.38 -24.98 -9.18
CA THR A 301 14.69 -24.78 -7.89
C THR A 301 15.40 -25.56 -6.80
N CYS A 302 15.47 -24.99 -5.59
CA CYS A 302 16.05 -25.64 -4.42
C CYS A 302 15.24 -25.27 -3.15
N THR A 303 15.29 -26.18 -2.15
CA THR A 303 14.53 -26.01 -0.91
C THR A 303 15.39 -25.54 0.26
N ASP A 304 16.71 -25.65 0.16
CA ASP A 304 17.62 -25.21 1.21
C ASP A 304 18.86 -24.49 0.69
N ALA A 305 19.56 -23.81 1.61
CA ALA A 305 20.74 -23.01 1.29
C ALA A 305 21.96 -23.85 0.88
N ALA A 306 22.04 -25.12 1.27
CA ALA A 306 23.17 -25.97 0.91
C ALA A 306 23.06 -26.39 -0.56
N GLU A 307 21.88 -26.76 -1.00
CA GLU A 307 21.55 -27.06 -2.40
C GLU A 307 21.74 -25.82 -3.29
N LEU A 308 21.33 -24.64 -2.83
CA LEU A 308 21.55 -23.36 -3.51
C LEU A 308 23.05 -23.13 -3.79
N ILE A 309 23.90 -23.30 -2.77
CA ILE A 309 25.36 -23.11 -2.90
C ILE A 309 25.96 -24.10 -3.91
N GLU A 310 25.49 -25.32 -3.94
CA GLU A 310 25.92 -26.33 -4.91
C GLU A 310 25.52 -25.96 -6.35
N LEU A 311 24.29 -25.48 -6.54
CA LEU A 311 23.79 -25.06 -7.85
C LEU A 311 24.57 -23.85 -8.38
N ILE A 312 24.79 -22.80 -7.55
CA ILE A 312 25.57 -21.62 -7.93
C ILE A 312 27.03 -21.96 -8.25
N ARG A 313 27.61 -22.99 -7.64
CA ARG A 313 28.98 -23.44 -7.95
C ARG A 313 29.08 -24.20 -9.28
N LYS A 314 28.01 -24.82 -9.71
CA LYS A 314 27.96 -25.65 -10.93
C LYS A 314 27.57 -24.86 -12.17
N LYS A 315 26.89 -23.72 -11.99
CA LYS A 315 26.23 -22.98 -13.07
C LYS A 315 26.35 -21.46 -12.82
N GLU A 316 26.56 -20.69 -13.86
CA GLU A 316 26.42 -19.24 -13.81
C GLU A 316 24.93 -18.88 -14.06
N TYR A 317 24.32 -18.18 -13.11
CA TYR A 317 22.97 -17.65 -13.23
C TYR A 317 23.04 -16.16 -13.52
N SER A 318 22.19 -15.66 -14.42
CA SER A 318 22.16 -14.26 -14.88
C SER A 318 21.09 -13.41 -14.16
#